data_a7cab5e50ccb42cc343bd9b0d1e4baf4
#
_entry.id   a7cab5e50ccb42cc343bd9b0d1e4baf4
#
_cell.length_a   1.000
_cell.length_b   1.000
_cell.length_c   1.000
_cell.angle_alpha   90.00
_cell.angle_beta   90.00
_cell.angle_gamma   90.00
#
_symmetry.space_group_name_H-M   'P 1'
#
loop_
_entity.id
_entity.type
_entity.pdbx_description
1 polymer ?
#
loop_
_entity_poly.entity_id
_entity_poly.type
_entity_poly.pdbx_seq_one_letter_code
_entity_poly.pdbx_strand_id
1 'polypeptide(L)'
;RLTAESLTAAIKHNGGFLTGTLGDLIASGMSATAVADLNAAAWWAYSFALAAFFIAMPFSRYMHIFTEVPLIFLRRYRLRSGPKEKSFDNFQIQACSRCGICLDPCQLQRDLGIDNVQSVYFLRDRRYGKLTDEVADNCLMCGLCEARCPVGIELNILRLNSRQKRVDSPALMRYDYLKGVDRSSGTGKVGYFAGCMTLLTPATLRAMEKIFAAAGEEVWWADRDGGSCCGRPLKLSGEVTAAERIMEHNKELFRRHGITTLVTSCPICLKVFREDYGLEGIEVLHHTEYMLRLVREGRLGVGMTATTFTYHDPCELGRGSGIYEEPRELLRMAGRLAEPVHNH
;
A
#
# COMPACT_ATOMS: atom_id res chain seq x y z
N ARG A 1 3.56 37.75 -20.38
CA ARG A 1 2.26 37.83 -20.99
C ARG A 1 1.64 39.20 -20.90
N LEU A 2 1.50 39.80 -19.71
CA LEU A 2 0.89 41.12 -19.54
C LEU A 2 1.57 42.18 -20.41
N THR A 3 2.92 42.25 -20.41
CA THR A 3 3.68 43.19 -21.23
C THR A 3 3.47 42.99 -22.73
N ALA A 4 3.48 41.76 -23.23
CA ALA A 4 3.23 41.45 -24.64
C ALA A 4 1.80 41.84 -25.07
N GLU A 5 0.81 41.54 -24.21
CA GLU A 5 -0.59 41.89 -24.46
C GLU A 5 -0.81 43.42 -24.43
N SER A 6 -0.13 44.14 -23.52
CA SER A 6 -0.21 45.62 -23.45
C SER A 6 0.45 46.29 -24.66
N LEU A 7 1.57 45.74 -25.13
CA LEU A 7 2.19 46.23 -26.38
C LEU A 7 1.31 45.96 -27.62
N THR A 8 0.64 44.84 -27.65
CA THR A 8 -0.35 44.51 -28.69
C THR A 8 -1.56 45.47 -28.62
N ALA A 9 -2.03 45.79 -27.43
CA ALA A 9 -3.11 46.74 -27.21
C ALA A 9 -2.71 48.18 -27.65
N ALA A 10 -1.46 48.57 -27.40
CA ALA A 10 -0.92 49.84 -27.88
C ALA A 10 -0.94 49.96 -29.43
N ILE A 11 -0.74 48.84 -30.15
CA ILE A 11 -0.76 48.80 -31.61
C ILE A 11 -2.20 48.74 -32.15
N LYS A 12 -3.05 47.90 -31.53
CA LYS A 12 -4.38 47.56 -32.04
C LYS A 12 -5.51 48.38 -31.42
N HIS A 13 -5.23 49.22 -30.39
CA HIS A 13 -6.22 49.96 -29.61
C HIS A 13 -7.41 49.16 -29.08
N ASN A 14 -7.14 47.87 -28.74
CA ASN A 14 -8.18 46.90 -28.29
C ASN A 14 -7.69 46.08 -27.10
N GLY A 15 -7.49 46.67 -25.99
CA GLY A 15 -7.04 46.01 -24.75
C GLY A 15 -8.19 45.86 -23.72
N GLY A 16 -8.07 44.88 -22.81
CA GLY A 16 -8.86 44.83 -21.57
C GLY A 16 -8.42 45.96 -20.62
N PHE A 17 -9.12 46.14 -19.48
CA PHE A 17 -8.86 47.25 -18.55
C PHE A 17 -7.38 47.44 -18.20
N LEU A 18 -6.66 46.39 -17.81
CA LEU A 18 -5.24 46.50 -17.47
C LEU A 18 -4.32 46.61 -18.70
N THR A 19 -4.57 45.81 -19.74
CA THR A 19 -3.74 45.80 -20.92
C THR A 19 -3.95 47.01 -21.81
N GLY A 20 -5.15 47.56 -21.86
CA GLY A 20 -5.50 48.78 -22.57
C GLY A 20 -4.85 50.01 -21.96
N THR A 21 -5.04 50.23 -20.63
CA THR A 21 -4.45 51.40 -19.95
C THR A 21 -2.91 51.40 -20.00
N LEU A 22 -2.26 50.24 -19.84
CA LEU A 22 -0.83 50.11 -20.01
C LEU A 22 -0.40 50.31 -21.48
N GLY A 23 -1.22 49.86 -22.43
CA GLY A 23 -0.99 50.05 -23.85
C GLY A 23 -1.02 51.51 -24.24
N ASP A 24 -2.02 52.28 -23.79
CA ASP A 24 -2.17 53.71 -24.05
C ASP A 24 -1.00 54.49 -23.43
N LEU A 25 -0.57 54.13 -22.23
CA LEU A 25 0.61 54.76 -21.60
C LEU A 25 1.89 54.50 -22.42
N ILE A 26 2.11 53.30 -22.92
CA ILE A 26 3.24 52.93 -23.77
C ILE A 26 3.15 53.69 -25.09
N ALA A 27 1.99 53.74 -25.71
CA ALA A 27 1.78 54.44 -26.98
C ALA A 27 2.02 55.97 -26.87
N SER A 28 1.73 56.57 -25.72
CA SER A 28 1.99 58.02 -25.48
C SER A 28 3.44 58.37 -25.31
N GLY A 29 4.31 57.40 -24.93
CA GLY A 29 5.74 57.65 -24.64
C GLY A 29 6.72 57.14 -25.68
N MET A 30 6.27 56.37 -26.72
CA MET A 30 7.17 55.71 -27.67
C MET A 30 6.70 55.87 -29.12
N SER A 31 7.65 55.82 -30.09
CA SER A 31 7.28 55.80 -31.50
C SER A 31 6.59 54.48 -31.90
N ALA A 32 5.71 54.54 -32.89
CA ALA A 32 4.97 53.38 -33.37
C ALA A 32 5.89 52.23 -33.86
N THR A 33 7.02 52.55 -34.45
CA THR A 33 8.03 51.56 -34.88
C THR A 33 8.69 50.89 -33.67
N ALA A 34 9.07 51.65 -32.65
CA ALA A 34 9.68 51.11 -31.44
C ALA A 34 8.70 50.20 -30.66
N VAL A 35 7.42 50.58 -30.62
CA VAL A 35 6.38 49.74 -29.99
C VAL A 35 6.20 48.43 -30.78
N ALA A 36 6.21 48.44 -32.11
CA ALA A 36 6.09 47.26 -32.95
C ALA A 36 7.29 46.29 -32.76
N ASP A 37 8.52 46.82 -32.76
CA ASP A 37 9.73 46.00 -32.53
C ASP A 37 9.75 45.39 -31.15
N LEU A 38 9.39 46.19 -30.13
CA LEU A 38 9.31 45.71 -28.73
C LEU A 38 8.21 44.66 -28.57
N ASN A 39 7.08 44.83 -29.23
CA ASN A 39 5.99 43.83 -29.27
C ASN A 39 6.46 42.53 -29.89
N ALA A 40 7.15 42.56 -31.03
CA ALA A 40 7.69 41.34 -31.64
C ALA A 40 8.70 40.65 -30.71
N ALA A 41 9.61 41.40 -30.11
CA ALA A 41 10.57 40.86 -29.13
C ALA A 41 9.89 40.25 -27.89
N ALA A 42 8.89 40.94 -27.34
CA ALA A 42 8.15 40.47 -26.18
C ALA A 42 7.35 39.16 -26.47
N TRP A 43 6.76 39.06 -27.66
CA TRP A 43 6.04 37.82 -28.06
C TRP A 43 7.00 36.66 -28.29
N TRP A 44 8.15 36.88 -28.89
CA TRP A 44 9.17 35.84 -29.05
C TRP A 44 9.73 35.41 -27.69
N ALA A 45 10.05 36.36 -26.80
CA ALA A 45 10.51 36.06 -25.44
C ALA A 45 9.46 35.25 -24.65
N TYR A 46 8.18 35.61 -24.73
CA TYR A 46 7.09 34.88 -24.14
C TYR A 46 6.96 33.45 -24.72
N SER A 47 7.04 33.34 -26.05
CA SER A 47 6.96 32.04 -26.72
C SER A 47 8.09 31.10 -26.33
N PHE A 48 9.32 31.60 -26.27
CA PHE A 48 10.49 30.84 -25.80
C PHE A 48 10.38 30.46 -24.32
N ALA A 49 9.92 31.35 -23.48
CA ALA A 49 9.71 31.07 -22.05
C ALA A 49 8.63 29.98 -21.87
N LEU A 50 7.54 30.05 -22.64
CA LEU A 50 6.48 29.04 -22.61
C LEU A 50 6.96 27.67 -23.12
N ALA A 51 7.72 27.66 -24.23
CA ALA A 51 8.34 26.46 -24.76
C ALA A 51 9.30 25.82 -23.74
N ALA A 52 10.20 26.65 -23.15
CA ALA A 52 11.11 26.20 -22.10
C ALA A 52 10.36 25.63 -20.87
N PHE A 53 9.26 26.26 -20.47
CA PHE A 53 8.41 25.78 -19.38
C PHE A 53 7.84 24.39 -19.70
N PHE A 54 7.27 24.18 -20.89
CA PHE A 54 6.72 22.88 -21.27
C PHE A 54 7.80 21.80 -21.41
N ILE A 55 8.97 22.14 -21.93
CA ILE A 55 10.12 21.22 -22.02
C ILE A 55 10.63 20.86 -20.62
N ALA A 56 10.69 21.81 -19.69
CA ALA A 56 11.15 21.58 -18.33
C ALA A 56 10.13 20.83 -17.45
N MET A 57 8.84 20.84 -17.83
CA MET A 57 7.74 20.29 -17.03
C MET A 57 7.91 18.80 -16.68
N PRO A 58 8.27 17.87 -17.59
CA PRO A 58 8.48 16.47 -17.28
C PRO A 58 9.59 16.22 -16.25
N PHE A 59 10.57 17.12 -16.16
CA PHE A 59 11.71 17.04 -15.25
C PHE A 59 11.47 17.78 -13.92
N SER A 60 10.38 18.55 -13.83
CA SER A 60 10.02 19.34 -12.66
C SER A 60 8.99 18.61 -11.79
N ARG A 61 8.75 19.18 -10.59
CA ARG A 61 7.69 18.67 -9.70
C ARG A 61 6.26 18.89 -10.27
N TYR A 62 6.08 19.76 -11.26
CA TYR A 62 4.77 20.01 -11.89
C TYR A 62 4.23 18.82 -12.70
N MET A 63 5.07 17.82 -13.00
CA MET A 63 4.63 16.58 -13.66
C MET A 63 3.54 15.85 -12.86
N HIS A 64 3.49 16.02 -11.52
CA HIS A 64 2.44 15.41 -10.71
C HIS A 64 1.02 15.79 -11.15
N ILE A 65 0.81 17.02 -11.64
CA ILE A 65 -0.52 17.50 -12.08
C ILE A 65 -1.07 16.60 -13.21
N PHE A 66 -0.20 16.22 -14.17
CA PHE A 66 -0.60 15.39 -15.31
C PHE A 66 -0.71 13.90 -14.97
N THR A 67 -0.03 13.44 -13.95
CA THR A 67 -0.04 12.03 -13.54
C THR A 67 -1.06 11.76 -12.43
N GLU A 68 -1.37 12.73 -11.60
CA GLU A 68 -2.33 12.60 -10.50
C GLU A 68 -3.75 12.38 -11.00
N VAL A 69 -4.21 13.18 -11.98
CA VAL A 69 -5.57 13.08 -12.51
C VAL A 69 -5.85 11.71 -13.12
N PRO A 70 -5.04 11.17 -14.08
CA PRO A 70 -5.23 9.81 -14.56
C PRO A 70 -5.13 8.75 -13.47
N LEU A 71 -4.24 8.92 -12.47
CA LEU A 71 -4.12 7.95 -11.38
C LEU A 71 -5.39 7.87 -10.53
N ILE A 72 -6.06 8.99 -10.26
CA ILE A 72 -7.34 9.02 -9.56
C ILE A 72 -8.39 8.23 -10.36
N PHE A 73 -8.45 8.41 -11.69
CA PHE A 73 -9.36 7.65 -12.55
C PHE A 73 -9.05 6.16 -12.54
N LEU A 74 -7.79 5.77 -12.76
CA LEU A 74 -7.35 4.36 -12.75
C LEU A 74 -7.71 3.69 -11.42
N ARG A 75 -7.51 4.39 -10.31
CA ARG A 75 -7.90 3.91 -8.99
C ARG A 75 -9.42 3.74 -8.85
N ARG A 76 -10.20 4.69 -9.37
CA ARG A 76 -11.67 4.60 -9.35
C ARG A 76 -12.17 3.35 -10.04
N TYR A 77 -11.53 2.94 -11.12
CA TYR A 77 -11.84 1.70 -11.86
C TYR A 77 -11.13 0.46 -11.31
N ARG A 78 -10.49 0.55 -10.13
CA ARG A 78 -9.75 -0.55 -9.48
C ARG A 78 -8.64 -1.16 -10.35
N LEU A 79 -8.11 -0.42 -11.30
CA LEU A 79 -6.94 -0.82 -12.06
C LEU A 79 -5.71 -0.63 -11.16
N ARG A 80 -5.18 -1.72 -10.64
CA ARG A 80 -3.99 -1.75 -9.78
C ARG A 80 -2.78 -2.21 -10.58
N SER A 81 -1.60 -1.75 -10.18
CA SER A 81 -0.37 -2.30 -10.73
C SER A 81 -0.17 -3.72 -10.22
N GLY A 82 0.20 -4.62 -11.11
CA GLY A 82 0.75 -5.91 -10.71
C GLY A 82 2.18 -5.76 -10.19
N PRO A 83 2.68 -6.73 -9.42
CA PRO A 83 4.05 -6.68 -8.88
C PRO A 83 5.15 -6.66 -9.94
N LYS A 84 4.82 -6.77 -11.22
CA LYS A 84 5.76 -6.82 -12.37
C LYS A 84 5.66 -5.62 -13.34
N GLU A 85 4.74 -4.68 -13.14
CA GLU A 85 4.52 -3.56 -14.07
C GLU A 85 5.40 -2.33 -13.79
N LYS A 86 6.60 -2.32 -14.34
CA LYS A 86 7.57 -1.22 -14.19
C LYS A 86 7.09 0.14 -14.70
N SER A 87 6.25 0.17 -15.73
CA SER A 87 5.72 1.41 -16.34
C SER A 87 4.76 2.11 -15.37
N PHE A 88 3.89 1.36 -14.71
CA PHE A 88 2.95 1.89 -13.76
C PHE A 88 3.63 2.38 -12.47
N ASP A 89 4.69 1.70 -12.02
CA ASP A 89 5.54 2.17 -10.92
C ASP A 89 6.06 3.59 -11.16
N ASN A 90 6.63 3.83 -12.34
CA ASN A 90 7.15 5.15 -12.71
C ASN A 90 6.05 6.21 -12.75
N PHE A 91 4.88 5.85 -13.25
CA PHE A 91 3.72 6.72 -13.29
C PHE A 91 3.30 7.14 -11.87
N GLN A 92 3.19 6.20 -10.92
CA GLN A 92 2.88 6.47 -9.53
C GLN A 92 3.95 7.34 -8.83
N ILE A 93 5.24 7.10 -9.13
CA ILE A 93 6.34 7.90 -8.59
C ILE A 93 6.25 9.36 -9.06
N GLN A 94 5.87 9.59 -10.32
CA GLN A 94 5.68 10.94 -10.87
C GLN A 94 4.43 11.64 -10.31
N ALA A 95 3.42 10.91 -9.89
CA ALA A 95 2.20 11.46 -9.29
C ALA A 95 2.42 12.02 -7.87
N CYS A 96 3.56 11.78 -7.24
CA CYS A 96 3.86 12.34 -5.92
C CYS A 96 4.18 13.83 -5.99
N SER A 97 3.29 14.67 -5.44
CA SER A 97 3.49 16.13 -5.33
C SER A 97 4.45 16.55 -4.22
N ARG A 98 4.90 15.60 -3.38
CA ARG A 98 5.72 15.83 -2.18
C ARG A 98 5.03 16.74 -1.15
N CYS A 99 3.73 16.57 -0.96
CA CYS A 99 2.93 17.34 0.00
C CYS A 99 3.33 17.12 1.47
N GLY A 100 4.03 16.01 1.79
CA GLY A 100 4.48 15.71 3.16
C GLY A 100 3.46 15.02 4.05
N ILE A 101 2.18 14.87 3.65
CA ILE A 101 1.12 14.26 4.46
C ILE A 101 1.49 12.86 4.99
N CYS A 102 2.33 12.12 4.25
CA CYS A 102 2.79 10.79 4.66
C CYS A 102 3.85 10.81 5.79
N LEU A 103 4.35 11.98 6.19
CA LEU A 103 5.31 12.12 7.30
C LEU A 103 4.62 12.01 8.65
N ASP A 104 3.53 12.75 8.84
CA ASP A 104 2.82 12.85 10.12
C ASP A 104 2.40 11.51 10.73
N PRO A 105 1.82 10.56 9.94
CA PRO A 105 1.39 9.28 10.47
C PRO A 105 2.54 8.28 10.66
N CYS A 106 3.77 8.61 10.23
CA CYS A 106 4.87 7.66 10.24
C CYS A 106 5.37 7.40 11.67
N GLN A 107 5.16 6.18 12.16
CA GLN A 107 5.59 5.77 13.49
C GLN A 107 7.13 5.80 13.65
N LEU A 108 7.88 5.50 12.58
CA LEU A 108 9.34 5.56 12.61
C LEU A 108 9.85 6.98 12.89
N GLN A 109 9.20 8.00 12.32
CA GLN A 109 9.56 9.38 12.58
C GLN A 109 9.05 9.84 13.95
N ARG A 110 7.75 9.63 14.20
CA ARG A 110 7.09 10.17 15.39
C ARG A 110 7.61 9.55 16.69
N ASP A 111 7.80 8.24 16.72
CA ASP A 111 8.07 7.49 17.94
C ASP A 111 9.55 7.13 18.09
N LEU A 112 10.32 7.04 16.99
CA LEU A 112 11.73 6.62 17.00
C LEU A 112 12.71 7.68 16.47
N GLY A 113 12.22 8.82 15.96
CA GLY A 113 13.07 9.89 15.43
C GLY A 113 13.83 9.52 14.15
N ILE A 114 13.40 8.48 13.43
CA ILE A 114 14.01 8.06 12.16
C ILE A 114 13.35 8.86 11.03
N ASP A 115 14.08 9.73 10.35
CA ASP A 115 13.56 10.75 9.45
C ASP A 115 13.96 10.61 7.96
N ASN A 116 14.60 9.51 7.56
CA ASN A 116 15.09 9.31 6.20
C ASN A 116 14.33 8.23 5.40
N VAL A 117 13.48 7.41 6.05
CA VAL A 117 12.83 6.24 5.44
C VAL A 117 11.38 6.47 4.99
N GLN A 118 10.81 7.64 5.28
CA GLN A 118 9.41 7.94 4.96
C GLN A 118 9.14 7.94 3.46
N SER A 119 7.89 7.72 3.10
CA SER A 119 7.50 7.50 1.71
C SER A 119 7.81 8.69 0.77
N VAL A 120 7.76 9.92 1.27
CA VAL A 120 8.14 11.10 0.48
C VAL A 120 9.61 11.08 0.09
N TYR A 121 10.50 10.66 0.99
CA TYR A 121 11.95 10.53 0.72
C TYR A 121 12.22 9.35 -0.19
N PHE A 122 11.60 8.20 0.07
CA PHE A 122 11.67 7.04 -0.79
C PHE A 122 11.27 7.34 -2.24
N LEU A 123 10.13 8.01 -2.46
CA LEU A 123 9.67 8.37 -3.81
C LEU A 123 10.59 9.38 -4.48
N ARG A 124 11.08 10.37 -3.71
CA ARG A 124 12.08 11.33 -4.19
C ARG A 124 13.34 10.62 -4.68
N ASP A 125 13.90 9.77 -3.84
CA ASP A 125 15.18 9.14 -4.11
C ASP A 125 15.06 8.12 -5.25
N ARG A 126 13.94 7.40 -5.33
CA ARG A 126 13.64 6.52 -6.46
C ARG A 126 13.47 7.31 -7.77
N ARG A 127 12.80 8.46 -7.75
CA ARG A 127 12.60 9.34 -8.92
C ARG A 127 13.94 9.82 -9.50
N TYR A 128 14.90 10.12 -8.65
CA TYR A 128 16.21 10.64 -9.07
C TYR A 128 17.31 9.59 -9.13
N GLY A 129 16.99 8.32 -8.97
CA GLY A 129 17.97 7.22 -9.01
C GLY A 129 18.96 7.22 -7.83
N LYS A 130 18.59 7.84 -6.70
CA LYS A 130 19.43 7.98 -5.50
C LYS A 130 18.98 7.09 -4.35
N LEU A 131 18.10 6.09 -4.62
CA LEU A 131 17.56 5.23 -3.60
C LEU A 131 18.68 4.36 -2.97
N THR A 132 18.84 4.48 -1.67
CA THR A 132 19.74 3.64 -0.88
C THR A 132 19.00 2.41 -0.31
N ASP A 133 19.75 1.39 0.06
CA ASP A 133 19.20 0.19 0.68
C ASP A 133 18.54 0.51 2.02
N GLU A 134 19.15 1.38 2.80
CA GLU A 134 18.59 1.84 4.07
C GLU A 134 17.18 2.43 3.91
N VAL A 135 16.98 3.34 2.96
CA VAL A 135 15.68 3.96 2.70
C VAL A 135 14.64 2.95 2.22
N ALA A 136 15.05 1.96 1.43
CA ALA A 136 14.13 0.96 0.92
C ALA A 136 13.74 -0.09 1.96
N ASP A 137 14.68 -0.54 2.81
CA ASP A 137 14.51 -1.72 3.67
C ASP A 137 14.00 -1.40 5.07
N ASN A 138 14.36 -0.25 5.63
CA ASN A 138 14.00 0.11 7.02
C ASN A 138 12.54 0.55 7.21
N CYS A 139 11.67 0.42 6.22
CA CYS A 139 10.26 0.72 6.35
C CYS A 139 9.48 -0.48 6.92
N LEU A 140 8.61 -0.24 7.90
CA LEU A 140 7.74 -1.26 8.50
C LEU A 140 6.64 -1.77 7.55
N MET A 141 6.41 -1.11 6.42
CA MET A 141 5.35 -1.43 5.44
C MET A 141 3.94 -1.52 6.06
N CYS A 142 3.67 -0.75 7.11
CA CYS A 142 2.40 -0.74 7.83
C CYS A 142 1.22 -0.13 7.04
N GLY A 143 1.47 0.50 5.89
CA GLY A 143 0.45 1.07 5.00
C GLY A 143 -0.22 2.36 5.46
N LEU A 144 0.15 2.93 6.61
CA LEU A 144 -0.51 4.11 7.16
C LEU A 144 -0.32 5.36 6.27
N CYS A 145 0.89 5.53 5.71
CA CYS A 145 1.18 6.58 4.74
C CYS A 145 0.42 6.41 3.42
N GLU A 146 0.16 5.17 2.99
CA GLU A 146 -0.63 4.84 1.82
C GLU A 146 -2.11 5.20 2.02
N ALA A 147 -2.68 4.83 3.19
CA ALA A 147 -4.05 5.15 3.55
C ALA A 147 -4.31 6.66 3.66
N ARG A 148 -3.28 7.46 3.99
CA ARG A 148 -3.36 8.92 4.10
C ARG A 148 -3.00 9.64 2.81
N CYS A 149 -2.50 8.95 1.79
CA CYS A 149 -2.10 9.57 0.53
C CYS A 149 -3.32 10.06 -0.26
N PRO A 150 -3.47 11.37 -0.51
CA PRO A 150 -4.63 11.91 -1.23
C PRO A 150 -4.70 11.41 -2.67
N VAL A 151 -3.54 11.12 -3.27
CA VAL A 151 -3.44 10.60 -4.64
C VAL A 151 -3.64 9.09 -4.69
N GLY A 152 -3.43 8.40 -3.55
CA GLY A 152 -3.58 6.95 -3.43
C GLY A 152 -2.46 6.15 -4.08
N ILE A 153 -1.23 6.62 -3.96
CA ILE A 153 -0.03 5.90 -4.42
C ILE A 153 0.12 4.60 -3.62
N GLU A 154 0.34 3.49 -4.29
CA GLU A 154 0.54 2.15 -3.70
C GLU A 154 1.98 1.99 -3.18
N LEU A 155 2.27 2.69 -2.07
CA LEU A 155 3.62 2.86 -1.52
C LEU A 155 4.26 1.53 -1.10
N ASN A 156 3.48 0.61 -0.55
CA ASN A 156 3.98 -0.70 -0.15
C ASN A 156 4.39 -1.55 -1.35
N ILE A 157 3.63 -1.52 -2.44
CA ILE A 157 3.97 -2.23 -3.69
C ILE A 157 5.25 -1.63 -4.29
N LEU A 158 5.35 -0.31 -4.36
CA LEU A 158 6.55 0.36 -4.88
C LEU A 158 7.82 0.02 -4.09
N ARG A 159 7.71 -0.09 -2.76
CA ARG A 159 8.84 -0.53 -1.91
C ARG A 159 9.21 -1.98 -2.17
N LEU A 160 8.21 -2.85 -2.21
CA LEU A 160 8.41 -4.26 -2.50
C LEU A 160 9.14 -4.45 -3.84
N ASN A 161 8.67 -3.77 -4.89
CA ASN A 161 9.32 -3.81 -6.21
C ASN A 161 10.76 -3.26 -6.18
N SER A 162 11.06 -2.32 -5.28
CA SER A 162 12.43 -1.81 -5.12
C SER A 162 13.34 -2.81 -4.41
N ARG A 163 12.83 -3.51 -3.39
CA ARG A 163 13.55 -4.57 -2.69
C ARG A 163 13.86 -5.75 -3.62
N GLN A 164 12.89 -6.18 -4.43
CA GLN A 164 13.05 -7.27 -5.40
C GLN A 164 14.18 -7.04 -6.42
N LYS A 165 14.43 -5.80 -6.80
CA LYS A 165 15.48 -5.48 -7.79
C LYS A 165 16.91 -5.61 -7.27
N ARG A 166 17.07 -5.73 -5.94
CA ARG A 166 18.39 -5.68 -5.29
C ARG A 166 18.86 -7.02 -4.77
N VAL A 167 17.95 -7.95 -4.58
CA VAL A 167 18.28 -9.28 -4.06
C VAL A 167 18.59 -10.23 -5.21
N ASP A 168 19.86 -10.34 -5.56
CA ASP A 168 20.39 -11.33 -6.51
C ASP A 168 21.09 -12.49 -5.81
N SER A 169 21.13 -12.52 -4.48
CA SER A 169 21.88 -13.53 -3.75
C SER A 169 20.97 -14.58 -3.12
N PRO A 170 20.87 -15.78 -3.69
CA PRO A 170 20.20 -16.93 -3.06
C PRO A 170 20.92 -17.44 -1.81
N ALA A 171 22.05 -16.84 -1.45
CA ALA A 171 22.96 -17.39 -0.45
C ALA A 171 22.59 -17.06 1.01
N LEU A 172 21.77 -16.05 1.25
CA LEU A 172 21.56 -15.54 2.60
C LEU A 172 20.47 -16.24 3.42
N MET A 173 19.49 -16.91 2.77
CA MET A 173 18.44 -17.63 3.49
C MET A 173 18.09 -18.95 2.81
N ARG A 174 18.69 -20.03 3.26
CA ARG A 174 18.30 -21.38 2.84
C ARG A 174 17.11 -21.84 3.66
N TYR A 175 15.93 -21.79 3.05
CA TYR A 175 14.70 -22.39 3.62
C TYR A 175 14.55 -23.86 3.26
N ASP A 176 15.67 -24.55 3.01
CA ASP A 176 15.68 -25.96 2.64
C ASP A 176 15.12 -26.88 3.73
N TYR A 177 15.13 -26.42 4.99
CA TYR A 177 14.51 -27.11 6.11
C TYR A 177 12.99 -27.20 6.04
N LEU A 178 12.34 -26.39 5.18
CA LEU A 178 10.90 -26.44 4.92
C LEU A 178 10.52 -27.39 3.77
N LYS A 179 11.52 -27.86 3.00
CA LYS A 179 11.27 -28.73 1.86
C LYS A 179 10.93 -30.16 2.31
N GLY A 180 9.89 -30.71 1.71
CA GLY A 180 9.54 -32.12 1.80
C GLY A 180 9.07 -32.63 3.16
N VAL A 181 8.87 -31.76 4.13
CA VAL A 181 8.38 -32.15 5.46
C VAL A 181 6.91 -31.76 5.56
N ASP A 182 6.04 -32.77 5.53
CA ASP A 182 4.63 -32.59 5.90
C ASP A 182 4.56 -32.55 7.43
N ARG A 183 4.16 -31.39 7.96
CA ARG A 183 3.99 -31.11 9.41
C ARG A 183 2.53 -30.99 9.79
N SER A 184 1.67 -31.43 8.90
CA SER A 184 0.24 -31.41 9.09
C SER A 184 -0.25 -32.58 9.93
N SER A 185 -1.39 -32.39 10.57
CA SER A 185 -2.09 -33.45 11.30
C SER A 185 -3.59 -33.20 11.31
N GLY A 186 -4.36 -34.25 11.60
CA GLY A 186 -5.83 -34.20 11.60
C GLY A 186 -6.43 -34.43 10.22
N THR A 187 -7.74 -34.33 10.18
CA THR A 187 -8.58 -34.55 8.99
C THR A 187 -9.64 -33.44 8.91
N GLY A 188 -10.29 -33.34 7.77
CA GLY A 188 -11.36 -32.34 7.58
C GLY A 188 -11.12 -31.45 6.35
N LYS A 189 -12.18 -30.76 5.95
CA LYS A 189 -12.15 -29.79 4.84
C LYS A 189 -11.80 -28.37 5.28
N VAL A 190 -11.87 -28.12 6.59
CA VAL A 190 -11.40 -26.89 7.22
C VAL A 190 -9.93 -27.07 7.56
N GLY A 191 -9.08 -26.28 6.91
CA GLY A 191 -7.65 -26.22 7.21
C GLY A 191 -7.34 -25.08 8.17
N TYR A 192 -6.53 -25.34 9.19
CA TYR A 192 -5.97 -24.28 10.02
C TYR A 192 -4.48 -24.15 9.79
N PHE A 193 -4.07 -22.94 9.39
CA PHE A 193 -2.66 -22.56 9.23
C PHE A 193 -2.32 -21.54 10.32
N ALA A 194 -1.66 -21.95 11.38
CA ALA A 194 -1.29 -21.09 12.49
C ALA A 194 -0.26 -20.02 12.03
N GLY A 195 0.75 -20.45 11.30
CA GLY A 195 1.85 -19.61 10.87
C GLY A 195 2.89 -19.36 11.96
N CYS A 196 4.12 -19.05 11.56
CA CYS A 196 5.27 -18.96 12.45
C CYS A 196 5.07 -17.98 13.63
N MET A 197 4.37 -16.86 13.41
CA MET A 197 4.10 -15.88 14.48
C MET A 197 3.09 -16.39 15.50
N THR A 198 2.06 -17.10 15.07
CA THR A 198 1.05 -17.67 15.99
C THR A 198 1.64 -18.82 16.82
N LEU A 199 2.57 -19.58 16.24
CA LEU A 199 3.31 -20.63 16.98
C LEU A 199 4.14 -20.06 18.15
N LEU A 200 4.54 -18.79 18.09
CA LEU A 200 5.18 -18.08 19.21
C LEU A 200 4.18 -17.63 20.29
N THR A 201 2.89 -17.80 20.08
CA THR A 201 1.82 -17.42 21.00
C THR A 201 0.99 -18.64 21.41
N PRO A 202 1.49 -19.53 22.29
CA PRO A 202 0.82 -20.80 22.65
C PRO A 202 -0.59 -20.63 23.21
N ALA A 203 -0.90 -19.46 23.79
CA ALA A 203 -2.24 -19.15 24.27
C ALA A 203 -3.25 -19.11 23.11
N THR A 204 -2.89 -18.49 21.99
CA THR A 204 -3.74 -18.44 20.80
C THR A 204 -3.97 -19.83 20.21
N LEU A 205 -2.93 -20.66 20.13
CA LEU A 205 -3.04 -22.04 19.63
C LEU A 205 -4.03 -22.84 20.46
N ARG A 206 -3.84 -22.84 21.80
CA ARG A 206 -4.75 -23.56 22.73
C ARG A 206 -6.18 -23.01 22.68
N ALA A 207 -6.34 -21.70 22.44
CA ALA A 207 -7.67 -21.13 22.29
C ALA A 207 -8.33 -21.63 21.00
N MET A 208 -7.60 -21.69 19.88
CA MET A 208 -8.13 -22.20 18.62
C MET A 208 -8.49 -23.71 18.69
N GLU A 209 -7.67 -24.54 19.37
CA GLU A 209 -8.02 -25.93 19.63
C GLU A 209 -9.35 -26.06 20.38
N LYS A 210 -9.54 -25.28 21.44
CA LYS A 210 -10.79 -25.27 22.21
C LYS A 210 -11.99 -24.79 21.38
N ILE A 211 -11.80 -23.78 20.54
CA ILE A 211 -12.86 -23.23 19.67
C ILE A 211 -13.29 -24.29 18.66
N PHE A 212 -12.36 -24.95 17.96
CA PHE A 212 -12.69 -25.99 17.02
C PHE A 212 -13.39 -27.17 17.70
N ALA A 213 -12.89 -27.60 18.85
CA ALA A 213 -13.53 -28.67 19.63
C ALA A 213 -14.94 -28.29 20.10
N ALA A 214 -15.13 -27.06 20.60
CA ALA A 214 -16.46 -26.59 21.03
C ALA A 214 -17.45 -26.45 19.88
N ALA A 215 -16.98 -26.13 18.67
CA ALA A 215 -17.80 -26.06 17.47
C ALA A 215 -18.06 -27.43 16.82
N GLY A 216 -17.45 -28.54 17.34
CA GLY A 216 -17.49 -29.84 16.71
C GLY A 216 -16.86 -29.90 15.33
N GLU A 217 -15.79 -29.08 15.10
CA GLU A 217 -15.14 -28.94 13.79
C GLU A 217 -13.98 -29.93 13.66
N GLU A 218 -14.03 -30.76 12.61
CA GLU A 218 -12.88 -31.57 12.20
C GLU A 218 -11.92 -30.70 11.39
N VAL A 219 -10.72 -30.51 11.92
CA VAL A 219 -9.73 -29.57 11.35
C VAL A 219 -8.48 -30.30 10.93
N TRP A 220 -8.09 -30.11 9.67
CA TRP A 220 -6.73 -30.37 9.22
C TRP A 220 -5.82 -29.23 9.63
N TRP A 221 -4.82 -29.50 10.43
CA TRP A 221 -3.89 -28.51 10.94
C TRP A 221 -2.57 -28.56 10.15
N ALA A 222 -2.28 -27.52 9.40
CA ALA A 222 -1.17 -27.49 8.44
C ALA A 222 0.23 -27.53 9.08
N ASP A 223 0.38 -27.00 10.28
CA ASP A 223 1.67 -26.75 10.92
C ASP A 223 1.69 -27.14 12.42
N ARG A 224 0.91 -28.15 12.78
CA ARG A 224 0.78 -28.58 14.19
C ARG A 224 2.10 -29.06 14.79
N ASP A 225 2.87 -29.85 14.05
CA ASP A 225 4.11 -30.49 14.50
C ASP A 225 5.35 -29.69 14.14
N GLY A 226 5.18 -28.44 13.83
CA GLY A 226 6.28 -27.51 13.55
C GLY A 226 5.88 -26.37 12.64
N GLY A 227 6.71 -25.33 12.64
CA GLY A 227 6.42 -24.14 11.90
C GLY A 227 6.42 -24.33 10.39
N SER A 228 5.40 -23.83 9.73
CA SER A 228 5.35 -23.59 8.30
C SER A 228 5.42 -22.09 8.01
N CYS A 229 5.88 -21.71 6.82
CA CYS A 229 5.97 -20.32 6.41
C CYS A 229 4.99 -20.03 5.27
N CYS A 230 4.28 -18.91 5.37
CA CYS A 230 3.43 -18.43 4.26
C CYS A 230 4.21 -17.79 3.10
N GLY A 231 5.54 -17.62 3.23
CA GLY A 231 6.40 -16.99 2.22
C GLY A 231 6.50 -15.45 2.32
N ARG A 232 5.67 -14.79 3.10
CA ARG A 232 5.64 -13.32 3.20
C ARG A 232 6.98 -12.70 3.61
N PRO A 233 7.68 -13.18 4.66
CA PRO A 233 8.97 -12.61 5.04
C PRO A 233 9.99 -12.61 3.91
N LEU A 234 10.04 -13.71 3.14
CA LEU A 234 10.89 -13.82 1.96
C LEU A 234 10.51 -12.82 0.87
N LYS A 235 9.21 -12.72 0.59
CA LYS A 235 8.71 -11.76 -0.37
C LYS A 235 9.05 -10.32 0.04
N LEU A 236 8.91 -9.98 1.33
CA LEU A 236 9.23 -8.65 1.87
C LEU A 236 10.74 -8.34 1.84
N SER A 237 11.60 -9.34 1.96
CA SER A 237 13.06 -9.18 1.82
C SER A 237 13.52 -9.10 0.36
N GLY A 238 12.62 -9.39 -0.61
CA GLY A 238 12.92 -9.41 -2.04
C GLY A 238 13.27 -10.79 -2.59
N GLU A 239 13.26 -11.83 -1.77
CA GLU A 239 13.56 -13.23 -2.12
C GLU A 239 12.34 -13.92 -2.78
N VAL A 240 11.93 -13.41 -3.93
CA VAL A 240 10.65 -13.80 -4.57
C VAL A 240 10.65 -15.27 -4.96
N THR A 241 11.73 -15.77 -5.56
CA THR A 241 11.80 -17.18 -6.01
C THR A 241 11.68 -18.16 -4.84
N ALA A 242 12.29 -17.83 -3.68
CA ALA A 242 12.19 -18.66 -2.49
C ALA A 242 10.77 -18.61 -1.90
N ALA A 243 10.14 -17.43 -1.91
CA ALA A 243 8.76 -17.26 -1.51
C ALA A 243 7.80 -18.10 -2.38
N GLU A 244 7.94 -18.02 -3.70
CA GLU A 244 7.12 -18.76 -4.67
C GLU A 244 7.23 -20.29 -4.48
N ARG A 245 8.42 -20.81 -4.17
CA ARG A 245 8.60 -22.23 -3.87
C ARG A 245 7.85 -22.68 -2.62
N ILE A 246 7.90 -21.88 -1.55
CA ILE A 246 7.13 -22.15 -0.32
C ILE A 246 5.62 -22.08 -0.59
N MET A 247 5.20 -21.08 -1.32
CA MET A 247 3.80 -20.91 -1.68
C MET A 247 3.27 -22.10 -2.48
N GLU A 248 4.03 -22.58 -3.45
CA GLU A 248 3.63 -23.73 -4.26
C GLU A 248 3.59 -25.03 -3.44
N HIS A 249 4.56 -25.24 -2.54
CA HIS A 249 4.51 -26.35 -1.61
C HIS A 249 3.25 -26.33 -0.73
N ASN A 250 2.91 -25.20 -0.14
CA ASN A 250 1.70 -25.09 0.69
C ASN A 250 0.42 -25.28 -0.13
N LYS A 251 0.35 -24.75 -1.35
CA LYS A 251 -0.80 -24.97 -2.25
C LYS A 251 -1.01 -26.47 -2.55
N GLU A 252 0.07 -27.19 -2.78
CA GLU A 252 0.01 -28.63 -3.01
C GLU A 252 -0.48 -29.40 -1.79
N LEU A 253 -0.05 -28.99 -0.58
CA LEU A 253 -0.58 -29.56 0.66
C LEU A 253 -2.08 -29.29 0.80
N PHE A 254 -2.55 -28.07 0.60
CA PHE A 254 -3.98 -27.73 0.70
C PHE A 254 -4.82 -28.53 -0.30
N ARG A 255 -4.33 -28.70 -1.53
CA ARG A 255 -4.99 -29.46 -2.58
C ARG A 255 -5.04 -30.97 -2.25
N ARG A 256 -3.92 -31.53 -1.77
CA ARG A 256 -3.81 -32.95 -1.37
C ARG A 256 -4.79 -33.31 -0.26
N HIS A 257 -4.97 -32.40 0.71
CA HIS A 257 -5.90 -32.62 1.83
C HIS A 257 -7.33 -32.18 1.54
N GLY A 258 -7.63 -31.72 0.32
CA GLY A 258 -8.99 -31.35 -0.10
C GLY A 258 -9.58 -30.18 0.68
N ILE A 259 -8.74 -29.23 1.08
CA ILE A 259 -9.15 -28.08 1.89
C ILE A 259 -10.07 -27.17 1.07
N THR A 260 -11.22 -26.83 1.64
CA THR A 260 -12.18 -25.88 1.05
C THR A 260 -12.26 -24.56 1.80
N THR A 261 -11.93 -24.58 3.10
CA THR A 261 -11.86 -23.38 3.93
C THR A 261 -10.52 -23.35 4.65
N LEU A 262 -9.74 -22.31 4.46
CA LEU A 262 -8.45 -22.12 5.11
C LEU A 262 -8.56 -21.01 6.15
N VAL A 263 -8.37 -21.36 7.42
CA VAL A 263 -8.42 -20.44 8.56
C VAL A 263 -7.01 -20.13 9.04
N THR A 264 -6.71 -18.87 9.31
CA THR A 264 -5.43 -18.47 9.91
C THR A 264 -5.63 -17.44 11.01
N SER A 265 -4.78 -17.50 12.05
CA SER A 265 -4.76 -16.48 13.10
C SER A 265 -3.76 -15.35 12.84
N CYS A 266 -2.92 -15.49 11.81
CA CYS A 266 -1.93 -14.50 11.46
C CYS A 266 -2.44 -13.57 10.35
N PRO A 267 -2.63 -12.25 10.60
CA PRO A 267 -3.07 -11.30 9.57
C PRO A 267 -2.17 -11.24 8.34
N ILE A 268 -0.87 -11.43 8.55
CA ILE A 268 0.12 -11.44 7.45
C ILE A 268 -0.11 -12.67 6.56
N CYS A 269 -0.34 -13.84 7.15
CA CYS A 269 -0.64 -15.06 6.40
C CYS A 269 -1.96 -14.93 5.65
N LEU A 270 -3.01 -14.39 6.28
CA LEU A 270 -4.29 -14.12 5.64
C LEU A 270 -4.13 -13.33 4.35
N LYS A 271 -3.44 -12.20 4.44
CA LYS A 271 -3.23 -11.31 3.30
C LYS A 271 -2.52 -12.02 2.15
N VAL A 272 -1.46 -12.76 2.44
CA VAL A 272 -0.69 -13.50 1.45
C VAL A 272 -1.53 -14.59 0.79
N PHE A 273 -2.28 -15.36 1.57
CA PHE A 273 -3.17 -16.40 1.02
C PHE A 273 -4.24 -15.82 0.09
N ARG A 274 -4.79 -14.65 0.42
CA ARG A 274 -5.82 -13.99 -0.42
C ARG A 274 -5.25 -13.34 -1.67
N GLU A 275 -4.07 -12.71 -1.57
CA GLU A 275 -3.53 -11.88 -2.65
C GLU A 275 -2.51 -12.61 -3.55
N ASP A 276 -1.70 -13.51 -2.98
CA ASP A 276 -0.52 -14.03 -3.67
C ASP A 276 -0.63 -15.50 -4.06
N TYR A 277 -1.45 -16.28 -3.37
CA TYR A 277 -1.51 -17.73 -3.59
C TYR A 277 -2.39 -18.14 -4.78
N GLY A 278 -3.39 -17.34 -5.16
CA GLY A 278 -4.33 -17.73 -6.21
C GLY A 278 -5.07 -19.03 -5.87
N LEU A 279 -5.63 -19.13 -4.66
CA LEU A 279 -6.34 -20.30 -4.16
C LEU A 279 -7.74 -20.38 -4.76
N GLU A 280 -7.88 -21.04 -5.91
CA GLU A 280 -9.18 -21.28 -6.53
C GLU A 280 -9.94 -22.34 -5.76
N GLY A 281 -11.21 -22.05 -5.41
CA GLY A 281 -12.09 -22.99 -4.69
C GLY A 281 -11.80 -23.14 -3.19
N ILE A 282 -10.84 -22.37 -2.64
CA ILE A 282 -10.55 -22.36 -1.20
C ILE A 282 -10.92 -20.97 -0.64
N GLU A 283 -11.87 -20.95 0.28
CA GLU A 283 -12.21 -19.75 1.02
C GLU A 283 -11.17 -19.48 2.10
N VAL A 284 -10.57 -18.28 2.14
CA VAL A 284 -9.55 -17.93 3.12
C VAL A 284 -10.11 -16.94 4.13
N LEU A 285 -10.06 -17.30 5.42
CA LEU A 285 -10.63 -16.53 6.52
C LEU A 285 -9.63 -16.28 7.63
N HIS A 286 -9.71 -15.08 8.21
CA HIS A 286 -9.12 -14.84 9.52
C HIS A 286 -9.91 -15.60 10.60
N HIS A 287 -9.25 -16.01 11.67
CA HIS A 287 -9.95 -16.76 12.73
C HIS A 287 -11.14 -15.98 13.32
N THR A 288 -11.09 -14.64 13.35
CA THR A 288 -12.22 -13.82 13.83
C THR A 288 -13.42 -13.86 12.89
N GLU A 289 -13.20 -13.87 11.57
CA GLU A 289 -14.28 -14.06 10.59
C GLU A 289 -14.90 -15.46 10.73
N TYR A 290 -14.05 -16.46 10.89
CA TYR A 290 -14.49 -17.85 11.04
C TYR A 290 -15.25 -18.05 12.36
N MET A 291 -14.74 -17.56 13.47
CA MET A 291 -15.44 -17.62 14.78
C MET A 291 -16.81 -16.95 14.72
N LEU A 292 -16.88 -15.75 14.11
CA LEU A 292 -18.14 -15.02 13.97
C LEU A 292 -19.15 -15.79 13.12
N ARG A 293 -18.70 -16.48 12.07
CA ARG A 293 -19.53 -17.40 11.29
C ARG A 293 -20.08 -18.54 12.16
N LEU A 294 -19.24 -19.21 12.95
CA LEU A 294 -19.66 -20.28 13.84
C LEU A 294 -20.68 -19.81 14.89
N VAL A 295 -20.50 -18.58 15.40
CA VAL A 295 -21.47 -17.98 16.34
C VAL A 295 -22.82 -17.73 15.65
N ARG A 296 -22.80 -17.17 14.46
CA ARG A 296 -24.03 -16.90 13.67
C ARG A 296 -24.77 -18.16 13.25
N GLU A 297 -24.04 -19.26 13.05
CA GLU A 297 -24.58 -20.60 12.78
C GLU A 297 -25.07 -21.32 14.05
N GLY A 298 -24.88 -20.72 15.24
CA GLY A 298 -25.24 -21.33 16.52
C GLY A 298 -24.34 -22.50 16.95
N ARG A 299 -23.18 -22.66 16.31
CA ARG A 299 -22.21 -23.73 16.58
C ARG A 299 -21.18 -23.37 17.64
N LEU A 300 -21.04 -22.08 17.92
CA LEU A 300 -20.15 -21.56 18.96
C LEU A 300 -20.90 -20.58 19.83
N GLY A 301 -20.92 -20.82 21.15
CA GLY A 301 -21.45 -19.89 22.13
C GLY A 301 -20.38 -18.90 22.63
N VAL A 302 -20.74 -17.64 22.78
CA VAL A 302 -19.86 -16.63 23.39
C VAL A 302 -20.38 -16.32 24.78
N GLY A 303 -19.57 -16.61 25.81
CA GLY A 303 -19.90 -16.28 27.20
C GLY A 303 -19.59 -14.79 27.49
N MET A 304 -20.56 -14.10 28.09
CA MET A 304 -20.36 -12.70 28.50
C MET A 304 -19.54 -12.63 29.79
N THR A 305 -18.57 -11.72 29.85
CA THR A 305 -17.77 -11.42 31.02
C THR A 305 -17.95 -9.97 31.46
N ALA A 306 -17.60 -9.65 32.71
CA ALA A 306 -17.57 -8.27 33.20
C ALA A 306 -16.34 -7.46 32.73
N THR A 307 -15.51 -8.06 31.87
CA THR A 307 -14.25 -7.48 31.40
C THR A 307 -14.50 -6.36 30.40
N THR A 308 -13.77 -5.27 30.54
CA THR A 308 -13.68 -4.23 29.52
C THR A 308 -12.49 -4.52 28.62
N PHE A 309 -12.74 -4.65 27.33
CA PHE A 309 -11.74 -4.87 26.29
C PHE A 309 -11.39 -3.56 25.59
N THR A 310 -10.14 -3.42 25.19
CA THR A 310 -9.74 -2.48 24.14
C THR A 310 -9.10 -3.27 23.01
N TYR A 311 -9.32 -2.84 21.77
CA TYR A 311 -8.82 -3.53 20.60
C TYR A 311 -7.89 -2.64 19.78
N HIS A 312 -6.72 -3.16 19.46
CA HIS A 312 -5.79 -2.52 18.54
C HIS A 312 -5.85 -3.23 17.19
N ASP A 313 -6.16 -2.50 16.13
CA ASP A 313 -6.21 -3.05 14.77
C ASP A 313 -4.81 -3.44 14.27
N PRO A 314 -4.54 -4.73 14.04
CA PRO A 314 -3.31 -5.13 13.36
C PRO A 314 -3.27 -4.52 11.96
N CYS A 315 -2.15 -3.91 11.59
CA CYS A 315 -2.04 -3.17 10.32
C CYS A 315 -2.37 -4.00 9.09
N GLU A 316 -2.00 -5.28 9.05
CA GLU A 316 -2.29 -6.19 7.94
C GLU A 316 -3.72 -6.76 7.99
N LEU A 317 -4.39 -6.75 9.15
CA LEU A 317 -5.79 -7.16 9.26
C LEU A 317 -6.72 -6.01 8.86
N GLY A 318 -6.60 -4.86 9.52
CA GLY A 318 -7.41 -3.69 9.24
C GLY A 318 -7.08 -3.08 7.89
N ARG A 319 -6.02 -2.27 7.80
CA ARG A 319 -5.63 -1.58 6.56
C ARG A 319 -5.25 -2.52 5.42
N GLY A 320 -4.60 -3.64 5.73
CA GLY A 320 -4.14 -4.60 4.75
C GLY A 320 -5.23 -5.49 4.15
N SER A 321 -6.25 -5.85 4.92
CA SER A 321 -7.29 -6.83 4.53
C SER A 321 -8.72 -6.32 4.67
N GLY A 322 -8.92 -5.12 5.24
CA GLY A 322 -10.24 -4.49 5.40
C GLY A 322 -11.10 -5.10 6.50
N ILE A 323 -10.51 -5.91 7.40
CA ILE A 323 -11.22 -6.60 8.48
C ILE A 323 -11.11 -5.77 9.75
N TYR A 324 -12.19 -5.09 10.11
CA TYR A 324 -12.28 -4.21 11.26
C TYR A 324 -13.38 -4.61 12.24
N GLU A 325 -14.55 -4.99 11.75
CA GLU A 325 -15.74 -5.19 12.57
C GLU A 325 -15.84 -6.60 13.16
N GLU A 326 -15.37 -7.62 12.47
CA GLU A 326 -15.49 -9.00 12.93
C GLU A 326 -14.83 -9.24 14.31
N PRO A 327 -13.60 -8.75 14.56
CA PRO A 327 -13.01 -8.84 15.90
C PRO A 327 -13.80 -8.06 16.94
N ARG A 328 -14.31 -6.87 16.57
CA ARG A 328 -15.08 -6.00 17.47
C ARG A 328 -16.43 -6.60 17.84
N GLU A 329 -17.13 -7.19 16.89
CA GLU A 329 -18.40 -7.86 17.10
C GLU A 329 -18.25 -9.00 18.11
N LEU A 330 -17.23 -9.83 17.95
CA LEU A 330 -16.91 -10.91 18.92
C LEU A 330 -16.59 -10.36 20.32
N LEU A 331 -15.82 -9.27 20.42
CA LEU A 331 -15.50 -8.66 21.70
C LEU A 331 -16.72 -8.03 22.37
N ARG A 332 -17.63 -7.40 21.61
CA ARG A 332 -18.90 -6.84 22.14
C ARG A 332 -19.83 -7.94 22.65
N MET A 333 -19.81 -9.13 22.03
CA MET A 333 -20.54 -10.31 22.52
C MET A 333 -19.92 -10.86 23.81
N ALA A 334 -18.60 -10.76 23.97
CA ALA A 334 -17.87 -11.28 25.13
C ALA A 334 -17.86 -10.32 26.33
N GLY A 335 -18.08 -9.02 26.13
CA GLY A 335 -18.05 -8.03 27.20
C GLY A 335 -18.14 -6.59 26.67
N ARG A 336 -17.66 -5.63 27.49
CA ARG A 336 -17.66 -4.22 27.11
C ARG A 336 -16.46 -3.89 26.25
N LEU A 337 -16.65 -3.32 25.06
CA LEU A 337 -15.58 -2.80 24.22
C LEU A 337 -15.41 -1.28 24.45
N ALA A 338 -14.19 -0.85 24.80
CA ALA A 338 -13.80 0.55 24.92
C ALA A 338 -12.79 0.87 23.81
N GLU A 339 -13.13 1.73 22.88
CA GLU A 339 -12.30 2.11 21.75
C GLU A 339 -11.48 3.37 22.05
N PRO A 340 -10.19 3.40 21.72
CA PRO A 340 -9.40 4.64 21.70
C PRO A 340 -9.90 5.61 20.63
N VAL A 341 -9.71 6.92 20.88
CA VAL A 341 -10.20 8.00 19.97
C VAL A 341 -9.57 7.92 18.57
N HIS A 342 -8.39 7.32 18.43
CA HIS A 342 -7.65 7.19 17.16
C HIS A 342 -7.23 5.73 16.93
N ASN A 343 -8.19 4.85 16.71
CA ASN A 343 -7.93 3.41 16.63
C ASN A 343 -7.72 2.89 15.19
N HIS A 344 -7.92 3.73 14.16
CA HIS A 344 -7.83 3.32 12.73
C HIS A 344 -6.65 3.94 12.02
#